data_eaf15a05400aab07c99edf07b210f687
#
_entry.id   eaf15a05400aab07c99edf07b210f687
#
_cell.length_a   1.000
_cell.length_b   1.000
_cell.length_c   1.000
_cell.angle_alpha   90.00
_cell.angle_beta   90.00
_cell.angle_gamma   90.00
#
_symmetry.space_group_name_H-M   'P 1'
#
loop_
_entity.id
_entity.type
_entity.pdbx_description
1 polymer ?
#
loop_
_entity_poly.entity_id
_entity_poly.type
_entity_poly.pdbx_seq_one_letter_code
_entity_poly.pdbx_strand_id
1 'polypeptide(L)'
;FLANMSEADVPALLELLKRNAMKRGGELLGRRDALPALDAAASTGVHFEVERRKVDSISAFAALAEVQRNSAMHFLDELEKLFVMPVPAIYVPRDETVYARNPAIEGPMHAFGYSYIEDKLGGEVLQALRLPKHSTAFGSGRMFTYEALNFVDGERTVSDIRDWLVTELGEVPLDYVAEYLEALESIDVLRMK
;
A
#
# COMPACT_ATOMS: atom_id res chain seq x y z
N PHE A 1 -8.83 -2.79 19.20
CA PHE A 1 -7.59 -3.35 18.62
C PHE A 1 -6.48 -3.42 19.68
N LEU A 2 -6.05 -2.31 20.25
CA LEU A 2 -4.98 -2.27 21.26
C LEU A 2 -5.30 -3.03 22.56
N ALA A 3 -6.59 -3.17 22.92
CA ALA A 3 -7.00 -3.85 24.15
C ALA A 3 -6.78 -5.38 24.14
N ASN A 4 -6.56 -5.99 22.97
CA ASN A 4 -6.38 -7.43 22.80
C ASN A 4 -4.97 -7.81 22.32
N MET A 5 -4.06 -6.83 22.17
CA MET A 5 -2.67 -7.09 21.78
C MET A 5 -1.88 -7.66 22.95
N SER A 6 -1.10 -8.69 22.68
CA SER A 6 -0.09 -9.15 23.64
C SER A 6 1.09 -8.19 23.67
N GLU A 7 1.82 -8.13 24.79
CA GLU A 7 3.04 -7.31 24.87
C GLU A 7 4.07 -7.70 23.79
N ALA A 8 4.04 -8.95 23.32
CA ALA A 8 4.91 -9.44 22.25
C ALA A 8 4.60 -8.86 20.87
N ASP A 9 3.37 -8.38 20.64
CA ASP A 9 2.94 -7.85 19.33
C ASP A 9 3.26 -6.35 19.17
N VAL A 10 3.48 -5.64 20.29
CA VAL A 10 3.72 -4.19 20.28
C VAL A 10 4.94 -3.79 19.45
N PRO A 11 6.10 -4.45 19.54
CA PRO A 11 7.28 -4.07 18.76
C PRO A 11 7.05 -4.21 17.25
N ALA A 12 6.41 -5.30 16.82
CA ALA A 12 6.11 -5.53 15.40
C ALA A 12 5.18 -4.44 14.84
N LEU A 13 4.16 -4.05 15.62
CA LEU A 13 3.26 -2.98 15.26
C LEU A 13 3.99 -1.63 15.17
N LEU A 14 4.88 -1.32 16.11
CA LEU A 14 5.65 -0.08 16.10
C LEU A 14 6.54 0.02 14.85
N GLU A 15 7.24 -1.06 14.50
CA GLU A 15 8.07 -1.09 13.29
C GLU A 15 7.23 -0.95 12.01
N LEU A 16 6.06 -1.60 11.95
CA LEU A 16 5.14 -1.45 10.84
C LEU A 16 4.65 0.00 10.69
N LEU A 17 4.25 0.64 11.79
CA LEU A 17 3.77 2.02 11.80
C LEU A 17 4.89 3.00 11.39
N LYS A 18 6.12 2.83 11.91
CA LYS A 18 7.29 3.63 11.51
C LYS A 18 7.55 3.53 10.01
N ARG A 19 7.59 2.32 9.47
CA ARG A 19 7.83 2.08 8.04
C ARG A 19 6.75 2.71 7.18
N ASN A 20 5.47 2.57 7.54
CA ASN A 20 4.37 3.17 6.81
C ASN A 20 4.39 4.70 6.86
N ALA A 21 4.71 5.29 8.01
CA ALA A 21 4.85 6.74 8.14
C ALA A 21 5.97 7.28 7.24
N MET A 22 7.10 6.57 7.15
CA MET A 22 8.22 6.95 6.26
C MET A 22 7.85 6.83 4.79
N LYS A 23 7.18 5.75 4.37
CA LYS A 23 6.75 5.54 2.97
C LYS A 23 5.76 6.60 2.52
N ARG A 24 4.67 6.81 3.27
CA ARG A 24 3.66 7.84 2.93
C ARG A 24 4.26 9.23 2.85
N GLY A 25 5.16 9.56 3.77
CA GLY A 25 5.89 10.83 3.72
C GLY A 25 6.76 10.96 2.46
N GLY A 26 7.47 9.92 2.07
CA GLY A 26 8.31 9.89 0.86
C GLY A 26 7.51 10.08 -0.43
N GLU A 27 6.36 9.41 -0.58
CA GLU A 27 5.50 9.55 -1.76
C GLU A 27 4.90 10.95 -1.90
N LEU A 28 4.49 11.56 -0.80
CA LEU A 28 3.97 12.93 -0.80
C LEU A 28 5.07 13.95 -1.11
N LEU A 29 6.30 13.73 -0.63
CA LEU A 29 7.46 14.54 -0.98
C LEU A 29 7.83 14.38 -2.45
N GLY A 30 7.81 13.17 -3.01
CA GLY A 30 8.05 12.94 -4.43
C GLY A 30 7.05 13.66 -5.34
N ARG A 31 5.77 13.73 -4.93
CA ARG A 31 4.77 14.55 -5.64
C ARG A 31 5.08 16.04 -5.56
N ARG A 32 5.58 16.53 -4.44
CA ARG A 32 6.04 17.93 -4.30
C ARG A 32 7.16 18.25 -5.28
N ASP A 33 8.11 17.33 -5.44
CA ASP A 33 9.27 17.55 -6.30
C ASP A 33 8.92 17.58 -7.81
N ALA A 34 7.75 17.03 -8.19
CA ALA A 34 7.21 17.12 -9.54
C ALA A 34 6.48 18.46 -9.84
N LEU A 35 6.17 19.28 -8.84
CA LEU A 35 5.44 20.54 -9.00
C LEU A 35 6.15 21.58 -9.89
N PRO A 36 7.49 21.77 -9.84
CA PRO A 36 8.17 22.72 -10.71
C PRO A 36 7.99 22.44 -12.21
N ALA A 37 7.85 21.16 -12.58
CA ALA A 37 7.60 20.78 -13.98
C ALA A 37 6.18 21.13 -14.43
N LEU A 38 5.21 21.07 -13.52
CA LEU A 38 3.81 21.50 -13.77
C LEU A 38 3.69 23.02 -13.87
N ASP A 39 4.42 23.75 -13.04
CA ASP A 39 4.45 25.22 -13.04
C ASP A 39 5.04 25.77 -14.36
N ALA A 40 6.06 25.13 -14.89
CA ALA A 40 6.65 25.48 -16.18
C ALA A 40 5.70 25.21 -17.37
N ALA A 41 4.83 24.21 -17.28
CA ALA A 41 3.86 23.87 -18.31
C ALA A 41 2.62 24.78 -18.28
N ALA A 42 2.28 25.36 -17.13
CA ALA A 42 1.08 26.18 -16.90
C ALA A 42 1.22 27.64 -17.36
N SER A 43 2.34 28.03 -17.96
CA SER A 43 2.68 29.44 -18.25
C SER A 43 1.92 30.11 -19.39
N THR A 44 0.87 29.51 -19.94
CA THR A 44 0.08 30.05 -21.05
C THR A 44 -1.41 30.20 -20.75
N GLY A 45 -1.82 31.33 -20.19
CA GLY A 45 -3.22 31.78 -20.25
C GLY A 45 -4.03 31.76 -18.95
N VAL A 46 -5.33 31.95 -19.06
CA VAL A 46 -6.34 32.18 -17.99
C VAL A 46 -6.40 31.03 -16.93
N HIS A 47 -5.85 29.89 -17.22
CA HIS A 47 -5.75 28.76 -16.27
C HIS A 47 -4.65 28.92 -15.22
N PHE A 48 -3.72 29.86 -15.37
CA PHE A 48 -2.56 30.05 -14.52
C PHE A 48 -2.92 30.22 -13.03
N GLU A 49 -3.91 31.03 -12.72
CA GLU A 49 -4.28 31.30 -11.32
C GLU A 49 -4.93 30.06 -10.65
N VAL A 50 -5.72 29.29 -11.39
CA VAL A 50 -6.35 28.06 -10.89
C VAL A 50 -5.30 26.97 -10.68
N GLU A 51 -4.39 26.81 -11.61
CA GLU A 51 -3.30 25.84 -11.50
C GLU A 51 -2.31 26.23 -10.39
N ARG A 52 -2.00 27.51 -10.25
CA ARG A 52 -1.18 28.02 -9.14
C ARG A 52 -1.80 27.71 -7.78
N ARG A 53 -3.11 27.92 -7.61
CA ARG A 53 -3.81 27.57 -6.36
C ARG A 53 -3.83 26.07 -6.08
N LYS A 54 -3.92 25.24 -7.13
CA LYS A 54 -3.77 23.78 -6.98
C LYS A 54 -2.36 23.40 -6.51
N VAL A 55 -1.32 23.99 -7.12
CA VAL A 55 0.08 23.78 -6.74
C VAL A 55 0.31 24.21 -5.29
N ASP A 56 -0.15 25.41 -4.90
CA ASP A 56 -0.05 25.91 -3.52
C ASP A 56 -0.77 24.99 -2.53
N SER A 57 -1.95 24.49 -2.90
CA SER A 57 -2.71 23.54 -2.07
C SER A 57 -1.97 22.21 -1.92
N ILE A 58 -1.43 21.65 -3.00
CA ILE A 58 -0.66 20.40 -2.96
C ILE A 58 0.60 20.58 -2.10
N SER A 59 1.30 21.73 -2.23
CA SER A 59 2.46 22.05 -1.41
C SER A 59 2.10 22.16 0.08
N ALA A 60 0.97 22.77 0.41
CA ALA A 60 0.47 22.87 1.77
C ALA A 60 0.10 21.49 2.33
N PHE A 61 -0.54 20.63 1.54
CA PHE A 61 -0.83 19.25 1.94
C PHE A 61 0.44 18.41 2.12
N ALA A 62 1.44 18.57 1.27
CA ALA A 62 2.73 17.90 1.42
C ALA A 62 3.44 18.32 2.71
N ALA A 63 3.45 19.62 3.03
CA ALA A 63 4.00 20.13 4.28
C ALA A 63 3.26 19.61 5.50
N LEU A 64 1.92 19.56 5.45
CA LEU A 64 1.10 19.00 6.52
C LEU A 64 1.38 17.50 6.72
N ALA A 65 1.50 16.75 5.64
CA ALA A 65 1.83 15.33 5.70
C ALA A 65 3.22 15.08 6.32
N GLU A 66 4.19 15.94 6.03
CA GLU A 66 5.52 15.88 6.65
C GLU A 66 5.46 16.15 8.17
N VAL A 67 4.69 17.16 8.58
CA VAL A 67 4.45 17.43 10.00
C VAL A 67 3.77 16.24 10.68
N GLN A 68 2.74 15.67 10.07
CA GLN A 68 2.05 14.51 10.63
C GLN A 68 2.98 13.28 10.72
N ARG A 69 3.80 13.03 9.68
CA ARG A 69 4.80 11.97 9.72
C ARG A 69 5.77 12.15 10.89
N ASN A 70 6.34 13.36 11.01
CA ASN A 70 7.33 13.64 12.05
C ASN A 70 6.72 13.54 13.45
N SER A 71 5.47 13.97 13.63
CA SER A 71 4.74 13.83 14.88
C SER A 71 4.47 12.35 15.21
N ALA A 72 4.07 11.56 14.23
CA ALA A 72 3.86 10.13 14.41
C ALA A 72 5.16 9.40 14.77
N MET A 73 6.27 9.72 14.10
CA MET A 73 7.58 9.15 14.40
C MET A 73 8.03 9.50 15.82
N HIS A 74 7.89 10.77 16.20
CA HIS A 74 8.23 11.21 17.56
C HIS A 74 7.38 10.50 18.62
N PHE A 75 6.07 10.37 18.37
CA PHE A 75 5.18 9.63 19.26
C PHE A 75 5.59 8.16 19.41
N LEU A 76 5.97 7.50 18.31
CA LEU A 76 6.44 6.11 18.34
C LEU A 76 7.77 5.97 19.09
N ASP A 77 8.68 6.92 18.92
CA ASP A 77 9.95 6.94 19.66
C ASP A 77 9.74 7.14 21.19
N GLU A 78 8.75 7.98 21.56
CA GLU A 78 8.40 8.14 22.99
C GLU A 78 7.72 6.88 23.55
N LEU A 79 6.86 6.22 22.76
CA LEU A 79 6.28 4.93 23.17
C LEU A 79 7.36 3.86 23.36
N GLU A 80 8.35 3.78 22.48
CA GLU A 80 9.48 2.85 22.60
C GLU A 80 10.24 3.04 23.92
N LYS A 81 10.44 4.30 24.36
CA LYS A 81 11.09 4.62 25.64
C LYS A 81 10.27 4.20 26.86
N LEU A 82 8.95 4.20 26.76
CA LEU A 82 8.06 3.76 27.84
C LEU A 82 8.03 2.23 27.99
N PHE A 83 8.14 1.52 26.88
CA PHE A 83 8.28 0.07 26.90
C PHE A 83 9.77 -0.29 27.07
N VAL A 84 10.28 -0.28 28.29
CA VAL A 84 11.69 -0.53 28.67
C VAL A 84 12.18 -1.95 28.29
N MET A 85 11.64 -2.55 27.26
CA MET A 85 12.09 -3.85 26.79
C MET A 85 13.01 -3.68 25.57
N PRO A 86 14.19 -4.37 25.57
CA PRO A 86 14.92 -4.49 24.30
C PRO A 86 13.96 -5.16 23.32
N VAL A 87 13.57 -4.42 22.28
CA VAL A 87 12.76 -4.96 21.19
C VAL A 87 13.57 -6.12 20.59
N PRO A 88 13.17 -7.38 20.78
CA PRO A 88 13.83 -8.46 20.07
C PRO A 88 13.69 -8.14 18.58
N ALA A 89 14.75 -8.35 17.80
CA ALA A 89 14.66 -8.24 16.35
C ALA A 89 13.63 -9.26 15.90
N ILE A 90 12.37 -8.81 15.74
CA ILE A 90 11.29 -9.66 15.25
C ILE A 90 11.57 -9.89 13.78
N TYR A 91 11.91 -11.13 13.45
CA TYR A 91 11.98 -11.55 12.06
C TYR A 91 10.57 -11.46 11.47
N VAL A 92 10.30 -10.39 10.77
CA VAL A 92 9.10 -10.27 9.94
C VAL A 92 9.46 -10.89 8.59
N PRO A 93 8.81 -12.00 8.20
CA PRO A 93 9.03 -12.57 6.87
C PRO A 93 8.87 -11.49 5.81
N ARG A 94 9.83 -11.40 4.92
CA ARG A 94 9.80 -10.44 3.81
C ARG A 94 9.83 -11.20 2.50
N ASP A 95 9.02 -10.73 1.58
CA ASP A 95 9.01 -11.14 0.19
C ASP A 95 9.41 -9.92 -0.65
N GLU A 96 10.60 -9.97 -1.21
CA GLU A 96 11.20 -8.89 -2.00
C GLU A 96 10.83 -8.98 -3.50
N THR A 97 9.94 -9.91 -3.87
CA THR A 97 9.46 -10.04 -5.25
C THR A 97 8.75 -8.75 -5.67
N VAL A 98 9.08 -8.27 -6.85
CA VAL A 98 8.47 -7.09 -7.47
C VAL A 98 7.70 -7.53 -8.70
N TYR A 99 6.46 -7.11 -8.80
CA TYR A 99 5.62 -7.32 -9.97
C TYR A 99 5.35 -6.03 -10.72
N ALA A 100 5.21 -6.11 -12.03
CA ALA A 100 4.71 -5.04 -12.89
C ALA A 100 3.42 -5.49 -13.58
N ARG A 101 2.51 -4.58 -13.83
CA ARG A 101 1.30 -4.85 -14.61
C ARG A 101 1.66 -5.12 -16.06
N ASN A 102 0.99 -6.11 -16.66
CA ASN A 102 1.08 -6.34 -18.10
C ASN A 102 0.24 -5.28 -18.86
N PRO A 103 0.84 -4.39 -19.63
CA PRO A 103 0.12 -3.33 -20.33
C PRO A 103 -0.82 -3.85 -21.46
N ALA A 104 -0.67 -5.10 -21.86
CA ALA A 104 -1.54 -5.72 -22.86
C ALA A 104 -2.90 -6.17 -22.28
N ILE A 105 -3.04 -6.21 -20.95
CA ILE A 105 -4.28 -6.60 -20.27
C ILE A 105 -4.88 -5.36 -19.63
N GLU A 106 -5.91 -4.83 -20.27
CA GLU A 106 -6.65 -3.67 -19.81
C GLU A 106 -8.02 -4.07 -19.29
N GLY A 107 -8.51 -3.33 -18.29
CA GLY A 107 -9.85 -3.49 -17.75
C GLY A 107 -9.88 -4.07 -16.32
N PRO A 108 -11.05 -4.05 -15.71
CA PRO A 108 -11.23 -4.55 -14.36
C PRO A 108 -11.18 -6.08 -14.32
N MET A 109 -10.52 -6.63 -13.30
CA MET A 109 -10.46 -8.07 -13.05
C MET A 109 -11.82 -8.66 -12.69
N HIS A 110 -12.76 -7.83 -12.25
CA HIS A 110 -14.12 -8.23 -11.90
C HIS A 110 -15.13 -7.14 -12.27
N ALA A 111 -16.11 -7.47 -13.12
CA ALA A 111 -17.14 -6.53 -13.53
C ALA A 111 -18.45 -7.28 -13.87
N PHE A 112 -19.58 -6.78 -13.39
CA PHE A 112 -20.92 -7.28 -13.70
C PHE A 112 -21.10 -8.80 -13.55
N GLY A 113 -20.47 -9.40 -12.52
CA GLY A 113 -20.51 -10.84 -12.27
C GLY A 113 -19.47 -11.66 -13.04
N TYR A 114 -18.71 -11.05 -13.93
CA TYR A 114 -17.57 -11.67 -14.59
C TYR A 114 -16.32 -11.57 -13.71
N SER A 115 -15.57 -12.66 -13.59
CA SER A 115 -14.28 -12.73 -12.91
C SER A 115 -13.22 -13.21 -13.88
N TYR A 116 -12.25 -12.35 -14.19
CA TYR A 116 -11.14 -12.70 -15.10
C TYR A 116 -10.30 -13.86 -14.55
N ILE A 117 -10.07 -13.88 -13.24
CA ILE A 117 -9.31 -14.95 -12.60
C ILE A 117 -10.05 -16.29 -12.71
N GLU A 118 -11.36 -16.30 -12.48
CA GLU A 118 -12.18 -17.51 -12.57
C GLU A 118 -12.23 -18.05 -14.01
N ASP A 119 -12.34 -17.15 -14.98
CA ASP A 119 -12.34 -17.49 -16.41
C ASP A 119 -11.01 -18.13 -16.86
N LYS A 120 -9.86 -17.65 -16.33
CA LYS A 120 -8.54 -18.10 -16.72
C LYS A 120 -8.02 -19.29 -15.91
N LEU A 121 -8.25 -19.32 -14.62
CA LEU A 121 -7.73 -20.34 -13.70
C LEU A 121 -8.77 -21.38 -13.30
N GLY A 122 -10.06 -21.10 -13.54
CA GLY A 122 -11.17 -21.94 -13.08
C GLY A 122 -11.59 -21.63 -11.64
N GLY A 123 -12.83 -22.03 -11.34
CA GLY A 123 -13.45 -21.76 -10.03
C GLY A 123 -12.77 -22.46 -8.87
N GLU A 124 -12.16 -23.63 -9.08
CA GLU A 124 -11.45 -24.37 -8.03
C GLU A 124 -10.23 -23.60 -7.53
N VAL A 125 -9.43 -23.03 -8.46
CA VAL A 125 -8.26 -22.22 -8.10
C VAL A 125 -8.70 -20.95 -7.39
N LEU A 126 -9.70 -20.24 -7.91
CA LEU A 126 -10.23 -19.04 -7.24
C LEU A 126 -10.72 -19.36 -5.83
N GLN A 127 -11.37 -20.51 -5.65
CA GLN A 127 -11.80 -20.97 -4.33
C GLN A 127 -10.64 -21.39 -3.42
N ALA A 128 -9.49 -21.78 -3.96
CA ALA A 128 -8.32 -22.10 -3.16
C ALA A 128 -7.64 -20.84 -2.62
N LEU A 129 -7.65 -19.72 -3.39
CA LEU A 129 -7.02 -18.47 -2.99
C LEU A 129 -7.60 -17.94 -1.67
N ARG A 130 -6.70 -17.52 -0.78
CA ARG A 130 -7.05 -17.08 0.58
C ARG A 130 -7.39 -15.60 0.65
N LEU A 131 -6.67 -14.74 -0.09
CA LEU A 131 -6.89 -13.30 -0.08
C LEU A 131 -8.31 -12.89 -0.46
N PRO A 132 -8.97 -13.46 -1.49
CA PRO A 132 -10.36 -13.13 -1.83
C PRO A 132 -11.38 -13.44 -0.74
N LYS A 133 -11.03 -14.33 0.22
CA LYS A 133 -11.89 -14.74 1.35
C LYS A 133 -11.54 -14.03 2.65
N HIS A 134 -10.41 -13.31 2.65
CA HIS A 134 -9.95 -12.61 3.85
C HIS A 134 -10.87 -11.43 4.16
N SER A 135 -11.11 -11.19 5.44
CA SER A 135 -11.91 -10.05 5.89
C SER A 135 -11.44 -9.54 7.23
N THR A 136 -11.55 -8.25 7.42
CA THR A 136 -11.27 -7.54 8.67
C THR A 136 -12.46 -6.66 9.03
N ALA A 137 -12.36 -5.91 10.12
CA ALA A 137 -13.35 -4.89 10.47
C ALA A 137 -13.42 -3.75 9.44
N PHE A 138 -12.38 -3.55 8.63
CA PHE A 138 -12.22 -2.41 7.73
C PHE A 138 -12.24 -2.78 6.23
N GLY A 139 -12.13 -4.07 5.91
CA GLY A 139 -12.07 -4.51 4.51
C GLY A 139 -12.57 -5.93 4.29
N SER A 140 -13.19 -6.15 3.13
CA SER A 140 -13.56 -7.47 2.63
C SER A 140 -12.49 -8.00 1.67
N GLY A 141 -12.48 -9.31 1.39
CA GLY A 141 -11.55 -9.94 0.45
C GLY A 141 -11.55 -9.29 -0.93
N ARG A 142 -12.71 -8.80 -1.39
CA ARG A 142 -12.82 -8.05 -2.64
C ARG A 142 -12.05 -6.72 -2.59
N MET A 143 -12.05 -6.03 -1.46
CA MET A 143 -11.26 -4.80 -1.29
C MET A 143 -9.77 -5.13 -1.23
N PHE A 144 -9.38 -6.17 -0.50
CA PHE A 144 -7.99 -6.62 -0.44
C PHE A 144 -7.44 -6.98 -1.81
N THR A 145 -8.17 -7.74 -2.62
CA THR A 145 -7.74 -8.13 -3.98
C THR A 145 -7.67 -6.94 -4.93
N TYR A 146 -8.60 -6.00 -4.82
CA TYR A 146 -8.62 -4.79 -5.62
C TYR A 146 -7.42 -3.89 -5.30
N GLU A 147 -7.19 -3.60 -4.03
CA GLU A 147 -6.09 -2.73 -3.61
C GLU A 147 -4.73 -3.41 -3.78
N ALA A 148 -4.61 -4.73 -3.56
CA ALA A 148 -3.38 -5.45 -3.83
C ALA A 148 -2.91 -5.24 -5.28
N LEU A 149 -3.83 -5.35 -6.25
CA LEU A 149 -3.51 -5.10 -7.65
C LEU A 149 -3.21 -3.60 -7.91
N ASN A 150 -3.91 -2.68 -7.24
CA ASN A 150 -3.68 -1.23 -7.40
C ASN A 150 -2.29 -0.80 -6.90
N PHE A 151 -1.75 -1.48 -5.89
CA PHE A 151 -0.41 -1.19 -5.38
C PHE A 151 0.73 -1.77 -6.24
N VAL A 152 0.43 -2.64 -7.21
CA VAL A 152 1.45 -3.11 -8.17
C VAL A 152 1.80 -2.00 -9.14
N ASP A 153 3.01 -1.44 -9.00
CA ASP A 153 3.53 -0.33 -9.81
C ASP A 153 4.87 -0.64 -10.49
N GLY A 154 5.42 -1.84 -10.25
CA GLY A 154 6.73 -2.22 -10.76
C GLY A 154 7.90 -1.80 -9.89
N GLU A 155 7.65 -1.27 -8.71
CA GLU A 155 8.67 -0.82 -7.75
C GLU A 155 8.46 -1.43 -6.36
N ARG A 156 7.20 -1.56 -5.93
CA ARG A 156 6.85 -2.13 -4.62
C ARG A 156 7.06 -3.62 -4.59
N THR A 157 7.68 -4.09 -3.53
CA THR A 157 7.77 -5.52 -3.22
C THR A 157 6.42 -6.07 -2.72
N VAL A 158 6.25 -7.38 -2.76
CA VAL A 158 5.08 -8.05 -2.16
C VAL A 158 4.91 -7.68 -0.69
N SER A 159 6.01 -7.58 0.04
CA SER A 159 6.00 -7.10 1.43
C SER A 159 5.51 -5.66 1.55
N ASP A 160 5.90 -4.79 0.64
CA ASP A 160 5.44 -3.41 0.62
C ASP A 160 3.95 -3.32 0.36
N ILE A 161 3.46 -4.11 -0.61
CA ILE A 161 2.03 -4.20 -0.92
C ILE A 161 1.24 -4.68 0.29
N ARG A 162 1.70 -5.73 0.97
CA ARG A 162 1.10 -6.22 2.20
C ARG A 162 1.02 -5.13 3.27
N ASP A 163 2.09 -4.39 3.48
CA ASP A 163 2.15 -3.32 4.48
C ASP A 163 1.16 -2.18 4.19
N TRP A 164 0.96 -1.86 2.91
CA TRP A 164 -0.07 -0.90 2.49
C TRP A 164 -1.48 -1.43 2.76
N LEU A 165 -1.75 -2.69 2.43
CA LEU A 165 -3.03 -3.32 2.70
C LEU A 165 -3.35 -3.35 4.20
N VAL A 166 -2.37 -3.66 5.04
CA VAL A 166 -2.53 -3.63 6.51
C VAL A 166 -2.91 -2.23 6.99
N THR A 167 -2.30 -1.21 6.42
CA THR A 167 -2.55 0.19 6.82
C THR A 167 -3.96 0.65 6.46
N GLU A 168 -4.50 0.20 5.35
CA GLU A 168 -5.78 0.68 4.83
C GLU A 168 -6.97 -0.21 5.24
N LEU A 169 -6.77 -1.52 5.22
CA LEU A 169 -7.85 -2.49 5.35
C LEU A 169 -7.73 -3.39 6.59
N GLY A 170 -6.63 -3.26 7.34
CA GLY A 170 -6.34 -4.07 8.51
C GLY A 170 -5.45 -5.26 8.18
N GLU A 171 -5.17 -6.08 9.20
CA GLU A 171 -4.16 -7.12 9.18
C GLU A 171 -4.44 -8.18 8.10
N VAL A 172 -3.40 -8.52 7.33
CA VAL A 172 -3.42 -9.57 6.31
C VAL A 172 -2.08 -10.32 6.29
N PRO A 173 -2.11 -11.68 6.26
CA PRO A 173 -0.90 -12.48 6.14
C PRO A 173 -0.17 -12.24 4.81
N LEU A 174 1.17 -12.21 4.87
CA LEU A 174 2.01 -11.99 3.69
C LEU A 174 1.78 -13.06 2.61
N ASP A 175 1.69 -14.32 3.02
CA ASP A 175 1.48 -15.45 2.14
C ASP A 175 0.12 -15.41 1.40
N TYR A 176 -0.90 -14.73 1.93
CA TYR A 176 -2.16 -14.51 1.20
C TYR A 176 -1.99 -13.53 0.04
N VAL A 177 -1.19 -12.49 0.27
CA VAL A 177 -0.88 -11.48 -0.76
C VAL A 177 0.01 -12.09 -1.83
N ALA A 178 1.07 -12.79 -1.44
CA ALA A 178 1.98 -13.47 -2.36
C ALA A 178 1.22 -14.45 -3.27
N GLU A 179 0.44 -15.37 -2.68
CA GLU A 179 -0.37 -16.35 -3.41
C GLU A 179 -1.30 -15.70 -4.46
N TYR A 180 -1.92 -14.58 -4.10
CA TYR A 180 -2.80 -13.86 -5.01
C TYR A 180 -2.06 -13.21 -6.17
N LEU A 181 -0.90 -12.59 -5.92
CA LEU A 181 -0.08 -11.97 -6.95
C LEU A 181 0.57 -13.00 -7.87
N GLU A 182 1.01 -14.14 -7.35
CA GLU A 182 1.48 -15.29 -8.13
C GLU A 182 0.36 -15.84 -9.04
N ALA A 183 -0.88 -15.95 -8.54
CA ALA A 183 -2.00 -16.36 -9.36
C ALA A 183 -2.26 -15.38 -10.51
N LEU A 184 -2.13 -14.08 -10.29
CA LEU A 184 -2.24 -13.08 -11.35
C LEU A 184 -1.07 -13.13 -12.36
N GLU A 185 0.12 -13.46 -11.90
CA GLU A 185 1.29 -13.66 -12.77
C GLU A 185 1.09 -14.88 -13.66
N SER A 186 0.56 -15.99 -13.13
CA SER A 186 0.32 -17.22 -13.89
C SER A 186 -0.66 -17.06 -15.07
N ILE A 187 -1.45 -16.00 -15.10
CA ILE A 187 -2.40 -15.64 -16.17
C ILE A 187 -1.99 -14.37 -16.92
N ASP A 188 -0.71 -14.03 -16.88
CA ASP A 188 -0.10 -12.88 -17.58
C ASP A 188 -0.67 -11.49 -17.18
N VAL A 189 -1.44 -11.36 -16.10
CA VAL A 189 -1.90 -10.05 -15.60
C VAL A 189 -0.72 -9.28 -15.01
N LEU A 190 0.18 -9.98 -14.35
CA LEU A 190 1.41 -9.46 -13.79
C LEU A 190 2.63 -10.12 -14.45
N ARG A 191 3.77 -9.48 -14.29
CA ARG A 191 5.09 -10.00 -14.66
C ARG A 191 6.06 -9.72 -13.55
N MET A 192 6.78 -10.75 -13.13
CA MET A 192 7.89 -10.58 -12.20
C MET A 192 9.01 -9.75 -12.88
N LYS A 193 9.62 -8.87 -12.11
CA LYS A 193 10.75 -8.04 -12.54
C LYS A 193 12.09 -8.61 -12.08
#